data_384bff50111ffb2cc88b640a30091eb0
#
_entry.id   384bff50111ffb2cc88b640a30091eb0
#
_cell.length_a   1.000
_cell.length_b   1.000
_cell.length_c   1.000
_cell.angle_alpha   90.00
_cell.angle_beta   90.00
_cell.angle_gamma   90.00
#
_symmetry.space_group_name_H-M   'P 1'
#
loop_
_entity.id
_entity.type
_entity.pdbx_description
1 polymer ?
#
loop_
_entity_poly.entity_id
_entity_poly.type
_entity_poly.pdbx_seq_one_letter_code
_entity_poly.pdbx_strand_id
1 'polypeptide(L)'
;MKRLFILLATSFLASHAFAQSVSDEIAKYRAMLADGNPAELAEAQGEALWKQKRGPKNASLEQCDFGKGPGVVKGVYGELPRYFSDVNAVMDFESRLVHCMVTLQGFSREEVIKKPYSGVSERSTDLEALVAYAVEESRGMKINVPQEHPLEKAAYARGEKAFYYRAGPFDFSCASCHSGDGQRIRLQDLPNLRNPEQTQKAFATWPAYRVSQGAVRTMQWRMNDCFRQQRFPDLGYTSQTSIDLITFLGVIAKGGTMDAPAIKR
;
A
#
# COMPACT_ATOMS: atom_id res chain seq x y z
N MET A 1 -33.88 -49.95 13.75
CA MET A 1 -32.57 -49.27 14.00
C MET A 1 -31.83 -48.84 12.72
N LYS A 2 -31.91 -49.50 11.56
CA LYS A 2 -31.18 -49.11 10.31
C LYS A 2 -31.71 -47.83 9.61
N ARG A 3 -32.95 -47.41 9.82
CA ARG A 3 -33.54 -46.21 9.17
C ARG A 3 -33.22 -44.88 9.89
N LEU A 4 -32.82 -44.93 11.15
CA LEU A 4 -32.46 -43.73 11.92
C LEU A 4 -31.04 -43.22 11.60
N PHE A 5 -30.15 -44.10 11.16
CA PHE A 5 -28.75 -43.72 10.80
C PHE A 5 -28.65 -43.00 9.45
N ILE A 6 -29.57 -43.21 8.53
CA ILE A 6 -29.56 -42.59 7.19
C ILE A 6 -29.97 -41.10 7.26
N LEU A 7 -30.87 -40.75 8.19
CA LEU A 7 -31.32 -39.34 8.37
C LEU A 7 -30.27 -38.45 9.06
N LEU A 8 -29.36 -39.01 9.88
CA LEU A 8 -28.28 -38.24 10.49
C LEU A 8 -27.11 -37.98 9.52
N ALA A 9 -26.88 -38.85 8.55
CA ALA A 9 -25.79 -38.69 7.57
C ALA A 9 -26.11 -37.61 6.51
N THR A 10 -27.37 -37.39 6.17
CA THR A 10 -27.78 -36.38 5.20
C THR A 10 -27.76 -34.93 5.76
N SER A 11 -27.90 -34.77 7.08
CA SER A 11 -27.84 -33.44 7.73
C SER A 11 -26.42 -32.85 7.80
N PHE A 12 -25.37 -33.69 7.74
CA PHE A 12 -23.99 -33.23 7.81
C PHE A 12 -23.43 -32.73 6.47
N LEU A 13 -24.02 -33.13 5.35
CA LEU A 13 -23.58 -32.70 4.01
C LEU A 13 -24.16 -31.34 3.59
N ALA A 14 -25.21 -30.86 4.20
CA ALA A 14 -25.84 -29.59 3.86
C ALA A 14 -25.11 -28.37 4.46
N SER A 15 -24.30 -28.56 5.50
CA SER A 15 -23.61 -27.43 6.20
C SER A 15 -22.33 -26.91 5.51
N HIS A 16 -21.81 -27.62 4.51
CA HIS A 16 -20.59 -27.21 3.81
C HIS A 16 -20.86 -26.32 2.58
N ALA A 17 -22.09 -26.31 2.06
CA ALA A 17 -22.45 -25.52 0.87
C ALA A 17 -22.62 -24.02 1.16
N PHE A 18 -22.97 -23.64 2.40
CA PHE A 18 -23.20 -22.23 2.75
C PHE A 18 -21.92 -21.40 2.98
N ALA A 19 -20.79 -22.04 3.32
CA ALA A 19 -19.54 -21.30 3.61
C ALA A 19 -18.82 -20.84 2.33
N GLN A 20 -19.02 -21.52 1.22
CA GLN A 20 -18.42 -21.14 -0.08
C GLN A 20 -19.12 -19.94 -0.74
N SER A 21 -20.43 -19.76 -0.50
CA SER A 21 -21.21 -18.73 -1.16
C SER A 21 -20.88 -17.29 -0.73
N VAL A 22 -20.48 -17.07 0.53
CA VAL A 22 -20.18 -15.72 1.03
C VAL A 22 -18.86 -15.17 0.45
N SER A 23 -17.86 -16.02 0.31
CA SER A 23 -16.58 -15.64 -0.30
C SER A 23 -16.73 -15.33 -1.79
N ASP A 24 -17.55 -16.12 -2.50
CA ASP A 24 -17.82 -15.92 -3.92
C ASP A 24 -18.68 -14.67 -4.18
N GLU A 25 -19.67 -14.39 -3.33
CA GLU A 25 -20.47 -13.16 -3.43
C GLU A 25 -19.63 -11.90 -3.13
N ILE A 26 -18.71 -11.96 -2.17
CA ILE A 26 -17.75 -10.88 -1.92
C ILE A 26 -16.83 -10.69 -3.14
N ALA A 27 -16.38 -11.76 -3.78
CA ALA A 27 -15.55 -11.69 -4.98
C ALA A 27 -16.32 -11.10 -6.17
N LYS A 28 -17.57 -11.49 -6.39
CA LYS A 28 -18.46 -10.91 -7.41
C LYS A 28 -18.72 -9.43 -7.16
N TYR A 29 -19.02 -9.04 -5.93
CA TYR A 29 -19.23 -7.65 -5.56
C TYR A 29 -17.97 -6.80 -5.83
N ARG A 30 -16.79 -7.33 -5.53
CA ARG A 30 -15.51 -6.67 -5.85
C ARG A 30 -15.28 -6.54 -7.36
N ALA A 31 -15.62 -7.57 -8.13
CA ALA A 31 -15.54 -7.54 -9.58
C ALA A 31 -16.49 -6.51 -10.20
N MET A 32 -17.72 -6.38 -9.69
CA MET A 32 -18.66 -5.35 -10.14
C MET A 32 -18.19 -3.93 -9.80
N LEU A 33 -17.52 -3.75 -8.66
CA LEU A 33 -16.94 -2.44 -8.29
C LEU A 33 -15.64 -2.13 -9.07
N ALA A 34 -15.00 -3.14 -9.65
CA ALA A 34 -13.79 -2.92 -10.47
C ALA A 34 -14.12 -2.25 -11.81
N ASP A 35 -15.32 -2.45 -12.33
CA ASP A 35 -15.85 -1.75 -13.52
C ASP A 35 -16.50 -0.43 -13.09
N GLY A 36 -15.70 0.52 -12.66
CA GLY A 36 -16.12 1.81 -12.08
C GLY A 36 -15.47 2.04 -10.71
N ASN A 37 -14.15 1.77 -10.65
CA ASN A 37 -13.38 1.93 -9.42
C ASN A 37 -13.43 3.40 -8.94
N PRO A 38 -13.97 3.68 -7.75
CA PRO A 38 -14.04 5.06 -7.26
C PRO A 38 -12.66 5.75 -7.10
N ALA A 39 -11.56 4.99 -7.19
CA ALA A 39 -10.21 5.54 -7.25
C ALA A 39 -9.97 6.40 -8.50
N GLU A 40 -10.70 6.17 -9.61
CA GLU A 40 -10.59 6.94 -10.85
C GLU A 40 -10.77 8.46 -10.64
N LEU A 41 -11.61 8.85 -9.69
CA LEU A 41 -11.76 10.26 -9.34
C LEU A 41 -10.49 10.81 -8.69
N ALA A 42 -9.82 10.03 -7.86
CA ALA A 42 -8.56 10.43 -7.24
C ALA A 42 -7.41 10.42 -8.27
N GLU A 43 -7.42 9.48 -9.20
CA GLU A 43 -6.46 9.40 -10.33
C GLU A 43 -6.56 10.65 -11.21
N ALA A 44 -7.76 11.02 -11.66
CA ALA A 44 -8.00 12.21 -12.46
C ALA A 44 -7.61 13.50 -11.70
N GLN A 45 -7.92 13.58 -10.40
CA GLN A 45 -7.45 14.68 -9.55
C GLN A 45 -5.93 14.71 -9.47
N GLY A 46 -5.28 13.55 -9.29
CA GLY A 46 -3.83 13.42 -9.21
C GLY A 46 -3.14 13.87 -10.51
N GLU A 47 -3.67 13.48 -11.67
CA GLU A 47 -3.17 13.93 -12.97
C GLU A 47 -3.26 15.45 -13.11
N ALA A 48 -4.39 16.05 -12.73
CA ALA A 48 -4.56 17.51 -12.76
C ALA A 48 -3.55 18.19 -11.82
N LEU A 49 -3.39 17.69 -10.60
CA LEU A 49 -2.45 18.22 -9.60
C LEU A 49 -0.98 18.09 -10.04
N TRP A 50 -0.63 17.04 -10.79
CA TRP A 50 0.71 16.84 -11.33
C TRP A 50 1.15 17.96 -12.27
N LYS A 51 0.23 18.40 -13.13
CA LYS A 51 0.44 19.45 -14.14
C LYS A 51 0.23 20.86 -13.58
N GLN A 52 -0.52 20.99 -12.49
CA GLN A 52 -0.89 22.27 -11.92
C GLN A 52 0.30 22.97 -11.24
N LYS A 53 0.53 24.24 -11.56
CA LYS A 53 1.48 25.10 -10.84
C LYS A 53 0.92 25.45 -9.47
N ARG A 54 1.67 25.11 -8.41
CA ARG A 54 1.25 25.22 -7.01
C ARG A 54 2.40 25.68 -6.11
N GLY A 55 2.01 26.00 -4.88
CA GLY A 55 2.94 26.38 -3.81
C GLY A 55 3.59 27.74 -4.01
N PRO A 56 4.42 28.16 -3.05
CA PRO A 56 5.08 29.48 -3.07
C PRO A 56 5.93 29.74 -4.33
N LYS A 57 6.50 28.67 -4.92
CA LYS A 57 7.32 28.76 -6.13
C LYS A 57 6.52 28.72 -7.43
N ASN A 58 5.20 28.58 -7.35
CA ASN A 58 4.29 28.50 -8.52
C ASN A 58 4.80 27.53 -9.59
N ALA A 59 5.17 26.32 -9.19
CA ALA A 59 5.74 25.28 -10.05
C ALA A 59 4.86 24.01 -10.09
N SER A 60 4.87 23.31 -11.24
CA SER A 60 4.25 22.00 -11.37
C SER A 60 5.19 20.90 -10.85
N LEU A 61 4.69 19.67 -10.75
CA LEU A 61 5.49 18.51 -10.40
C LEU A 61 6.16 17.83 -11.61
N GLU A 62 5.95 18.34 -12.81
CA GLU A 62 6.49 17.78 -14.07
C GLU A 62 8.03 17.76 -14.16
N GLN A 63 8.72 18.40 -13.22
CA GLN A 63 10.17 18.30 -13.07
C GLN A 63 10.62 17.32 -11.97
N CYS A 64 9.68 16.68 -11.29
CA CYS A 64 10.00 15.68 -10.28
C CYS A 64 10.58 14.42 -10.93
N ASP A 65 11.76 13.99 -10.46
CA ASP A 65 12.40 12.77 -10.91
C ASP A 65 12.20 11.65 -9.89
N PHE A 66 11.52 10.59 -10.31
CA PHE A 66 11.33 9.36 -9.54
C PHE A 66 12.35 8.27 -9.89
N GLY A 67 13.45 8.65 -10.53
CA GLY A 67 14.56 7.75 -10.87
C GLY A 67 14.54 7.24 -12.31
N LYS A 68 13.65 7.78 -13.16
CA LYS A 68 13.62 7.56 -14.62
C LYS A 68 13.80 8.84 -15.42
N GLY A 69 14.20 9.92 -14.76
CA GLY A 69 14.30 11.25 -15.32
C GLY A 69 13.11 12.14 -14.94
N PRO A 70 13.29 13.47 -15.05
CA PRO A 70 12.26 14.45 -14.71
C PRO A 70 10.96 14.24 -15.48
N GLY A 71 9.84 14.28 -14.78
CA GLY A 71 8.49 14.18 -15.35
C GLY A 71 8.03 12.78 -15.73
N VAL A 72 8.90 11.79 -15.68
CA VAL A 72 8.52 10.41 -16.00
C VAL A 72 7.77 9.79 -14.83
N VAL A 73 6.47 9.54 -15.02
CA VAL A 73 5.59 8.88 -14.03
C VAL A 73 5.36 7.42 -14.37
N LYS A 74 5.35 7.09 -15.66
CA LYS A 74 5.02 5.75 -16.14
C LYS A 74 5.97 4.69 -15.61
N GLY A 75 5.40 3.73 -14.86
CA GLY A 75 6.12 2.57 -14.35
C GLY A 75 7.08 2.83 -13.20
N VAL A 76 7.09 4.04 -12.63
CA VAL A 76 8.02 4.36 -11.54
C VAL A 76 7.63 3.71 -10.22
N TYR A 77 6.32 3.54 -9.96
CA TYR A 77 5.86 3.06 -8.66
C TYR A 77 6.34 1.64 -8.34
N GLY A 78 6.38 0.77 -9.34
CA GLY A 78 6.87 -0.61 -9.18
C GLY A 78 8.39 -0.74 -8.96
N GLU A 79 9.16 0.34 -9.17
CA GLU A 79 10.62 0.36 -8.97
C GLU A 79 11.05 1.13 -7.71
N LEU A 80 10.11 1.52 -6.89
CA LEU A 80 10.33 2.23 -5.63
C LEU A 80 9.97 1.34 -4.42
N PRO A 81 10.73 1.46 -3.31
CA PRO A 81 11.80 2.42 -3.00
C PRO A 81 13.13 2.15 -3.74
N ARG A 82 13.89 3.21 -3.97
CA ARG A 82 15.24 3.15 -4.54
C ARG A 82 16.15 4.25 -3.99
N TYR A 83 17.46 4.13 -4.25
CA TYR A 83 18.43 5.17 -3.94
C TYR A 83 18.30 6.37 -4.88
N PHE A 84 18.40 7.57 -4.32
CA PHE A 84 18.47 8.85 -5.02
C PHE A 84 19.76 9.58 -4.65
N SER A 85 20.58 9.87 -5.66
CA SER A 85 21.90 10.49 -5.46
C SER A 85 21.84 11.96 -5.04
N ASP A 86 20.80 12.69 -5.45
CA ASP A 86 20.59 14.10 -5.12
C ASP A 86 20.32 14.35 -3.63
N VAL A 87 19.81 13.34 -2.93
CA VAL A 87 19.54 13.38 -1.46
C VAL A 87 20.39 12.38 -0.69
N ASN A 88 21.18 11.55 -1.38
CA ASN A 88 21.98 10.48 -0.79
C ASN A 88 21.17 9.55 0.14
N ALA A 89 19.96 9.19 -0.26
CA ALA A 89 19.05 8.40 0.55
C ALA A 89 18.16 7.47 -0.30
N VAL A 90 17.67 6.40 0.32
CA VAL A 90 16.58 5.59 -0.24
C VAL A 90 15.26 6.26 0.06
N MET A 91 14.42 6.41 -0.96
CA MET A 91 13.08 6.97 -0.83
C MET A 91 12.06 6.07 -1.53
N ASP A 92 10.89 5.94 -0.93
CA ASP A 92 9.70 5.43 -1.59
C ASP A 92 8.99 6.53 -2.40
N PHE A 93 7.92 6.17 -3.09
CA PHE A 93 7.20 7.13 -3.92
C PHE A 93 6.69 8.34 -3.12
N GLU A 94 6.06 8.09 -1.98
CA GLU A 94 5.46 9.13 -1.13
C GLU A 94 6.52 10.08 -0.59
N SER A 95 7.65 9.56 -0.10
CA SER A 95 8.75 10.38 0.42
C SER A 95 9.42 11.21 -0.68
N ARG A 96 9.58 10.64 -1.88
CA ARG A 96 10.13 11.37 -3.03
C ARG A 96 9.16 12.45 -3.53
N LEU A 97 7.86 12.16 -3.55
CA LEU A 97 6.83 13.14 -3.89
C LEU A 97 6.84 14.32 -2.91
N VAL A 98 6.89 14.06 -1.60
CA VAL A 98 7.02 15.10 -0.58
C VAL A 98 8.29 15.93 -0.80
N HIS A 99 9.41 15.28 -1.12
CA HIS A 99 10.66 15.99 -1.46
C HIS A 99 10.46 16.94 -2.64
N CYS A 100 9.80 16.48 -3.72
CA CYS A 100 9.49 17.34 -4.88
C CYS A 100 8.53 18.49 -4.53
N MET A 101 7.50 18.24 -3.73
CA MET A 101 6.59 19.31 -3.29
C MET A 101 7.32 20.39 -2.48
N VAL A 102 8.29 20.00 -1.66
CA VAL A 102 9.13 20.94 -0.90
C VAL A 102 10.12 21.67 -1.81
N THR A 103 10.86 20.95 -2.64
CA THR A 103 11.97 21.52 -3.43
C THR A 103 11.50 22.29 -4.67
N LEU A 104 10.52 21.76 -5.41
CA LEU A 104 10.01 22.37 -6.64
C LEU A 104 8.91 23.39 -6.34
N GLN A 105 7.93 23.04 -5.51
CA GLN A 105 6.75 23.89 -5.25
C GLN A 105 6.95 24.83 -4.06
N GLY A 106 7.88 24.54 -3.17
CA GLY A 106 8.23 25.40 -2.02
C GLY A 106 7.28 25.25 -0.83
N PHE A 107 6.50 24.18 -0.75
CA PHE A 107 5.71 23.87 0.44
C PHE A 107 6.62 23.53 1.64
N SER A 108 6.17 23.79 2.85
CA SER A 108 6.85 23.27 4.03
C SER A 108 6.62 21.75 4.16
N ARG A 109 7.62 21.02 4.62
CA ARG A 109 7.49 19.57 4.83
C ARG A 109 6.37 19.24 5.82
N GLU A 110 6.29 20.00 6.91
CA GLU A 110 5.29 19.83 7.96
C GLU A 110 3.86 20.02 7.44
N GLU A 111 3.66 21.00 6.54
CA GLU A 111 2.38 21.23 5.90
C GLU A 111 1.97 20.07 5.01
N VAL A 112 2.88 19.58 4.18
CA VAL A 112 2.62 18.48 3.23
C VAL A 112 2.35 17.18 3.97
N ILE A 113 3.14 16.85 5.00
CA ILE A 113 2.97 15.61 5.76
C ILE A 113 1.73 15.68 6.65
N LYS A 114 1.47 16.79 7.32
CA LYS A 114 0.37 16.92 8.29
C LYS A 114 -1.00 16.76 7.63
N LYS A 115 -1.23 17.42 6.50
CA LYS A 115 -2.55 17.41 5.81
C LYS A 115 -2.92 16.04 5.27
N PRO A 116 -2.05 15.32 4.53
CA PRO A 116 -2.44 14.07 3.89
C PRO A 116 -2.61 12.91 4.87
N TYR A 117 -1.99 12.96 6.03
CA TYR A 117 -1.89 11.78 6.88
C TYR A 117 -2.60 11.91 8.23
N SER A 118 -2.97 13.10 8.67
CA SER A 118 -3.46 13.33 10.04
C SER A 118 -4.98 13.30 10.19
N GLY A 119 -5.75 13.11 9.13
CA GLY A 119 -7.21 13.19 9.18
C GLY A 119 -7.92 11.89 8.85
N VAL A 120 -8.99 11.59 9.58
CA VAL A 120 -10.06 10.74 9.09
C VAL A 120 -10.86 11.60 8.11
N SER A 121 -10.40 11.67 6.86
CA SER A 121 -11.12 12.36 5.80
C SER A 121 -11.88 11.34 4.96
N GLU A 122 -13.13 11.62 4.64
CA GLU A 122 -13.93 10.83 3.70
C GLU A 122 -13.51 11.05 2.24
N ARG A 123 -12.47 11.84 2.00
CA ARG A 123 -11.92 12.13 0.66
C ARG A 123 -10.42 11.87 0.64
N SER A 124 -9.94 11.50 -0.54
CA SER A 124 -8.50 11.43 -0.79
C SER A 124 -7.89 12.82 -0.69
N THR A 125 -6.71 12.91 -0.09
CA THR A 125 -5.92 14.13 -0.04
C THR A 125 -5.19 14.35 -1.37
N ASP A 126 -4.65 15.54 -1.58
CA ASP A 126 -3.86 15.85 -2.79
C ASP A 126 -2.67 14.88 -2.96
N LEU A 127 -2.01 14.51 -1.87
CA LEU A 127 -0.91 13.54 -1.93
C LEU A 127 -1.42 12.16 -2.32
N GLU A 128 -2.51 11.69 -1.72
CA GLU A 128 -3.12 10.40 -2.05
C GLU A 128 -3.62 10.36 -3.49
N ALA A 129 -4.15 11.47 -4.00
CA ALA A 129 -4.55 11.61 -5.40
C ALA A 129 -3.34 11.51 -6.35
N LEU A 130 -2.24 12.21 -6.05
CA LEU A 130 -0.99 12.13 -6.82
C LEU A 130 -0.40 10.71 -6.80
N VAL A 131 -0.49 10.01 -5.66
CA VAL A 131 -0.07 8.60 -5.57
C VAL A 131 -0.99 7.70 -6.40
N ALA A 132 -2.31 7.92 -6.40
CA ALA A 132 -3.25 7.17 -7.21
C ALA A 132 -2.95 7.31 -8.71
N TYR A 133 -2.73 8.52 -9.19
CA TYR A 133 -2.32 8.80 -10.57
C TYR A 133 -1.04 8.04 -10.95
N ALA A 134 0.01 8.15 -10.16
CA ALA A 134 1.30 7.54 -10.47
C ALA A 134 1.25 6.01 -10.45
N VAL A 135 0.44 5.42 -9.59
CA VAL A 135 0.30 3.96 -9.54
C VAL A 135 -0.55 3.44 -10.69
N GLU A 136 -1.56 4.18 -11.13
CA GLU A 136 -2.32 3.83 -12.35
C GLU A 136 -1.39 3.82 -13.57
N GLU A 137 -0.52 4.81 -13.70
CA GLU A 137 0.52 4.84 -14.74
C GLU A 137 1.55 3.69 -14.64
N SER A 138 1.51 2.93 -13.54
CA SER A 138 2.34 1.74 -13.32
C SER A 138 1.54 0.43 -13.40
N ARG A 139 0.23 0.47 -13.64
CA ARG A 139 -0.64 -0.72 -13.76
C ARG A 139 -0.14 -1.67 -14.84
N GLY A 140 -0.16 -2.96 -14.55
CA GLY A 140 0.34 -4.01 -15.44
C GLY A 140 1.86 -4.17 -15.48
N MET A 141 2.62 -3.25 -14.88
CA MET A 141 4.08 -3.32 -14.84
C MET A 141 4.58 -4.21 -13.71
N LYS A 142 5.80 -4.72 -13.85
CA LYS A 142 6.42 -5.59 -12.85
C LYS A 142 6.97 -4.80 -11.68
N ILE A 143 6.79 -5.32 -10.48
CA ILE A 143 7.47 -4.85 -9.28
C ILE A 143 8.94 -5.27 -9.38
N ASN A 144 9.83 -4.29 -9.29
CA ASN A 144 11.27 -4.50 -9.39
C ASN A 144 12.04 -3.50 -8.52
N VAL A 145 11.80 -3.56 -7.22
CA VAL A 145 12.52 -2.74 -6.24
C VAL A 145 14.01 -3.10 -6.27
N PRO A 146 14.92 -2.13 -6.54
CA PRO A 146 16.32 -2.41 -6.72
C PRO A 146 17.04 -2.74 -5.42
N GLN A 147 18.13 -3.52 -5.54
CA GLN A 147 19.03 -3.90 -4.44
C GLN A 147 20.49 -3.83 -4.88
N GLU A 148 20.82 -2.89 -5.75
CA GLU A 148 22.17 -2.74 -6.29
C GLU A 148 23.03 -1.83 -5.40
N HIS A 149 22.46 -0.70 -4.99
CA HIS A 149 23.17 0.26 -4.14
C HIS A 149 23.30 -0.22 -2.68
N PRO A 150 24.43 0.04 -1.97
CA PRO A 150 24.62 -0.38 -0.58
C PRO A 150 23.52 0.15 0.37
N LEU A 151 23.01 1.35 0.16
CA LEU A 151 21.93 1.93 0.98
C LEU A 151 20.59 1.24 0.74
N GLU A 152 20.32 0.67 -0.43
CA GLU A 152 19.13 -0.14 -0.71
C GLU A 152 19.18 -1.46 0.05
N LYS A 153 20.34 -2.12 0.04
CA LYS A 153 20.58 -3.35 0.84
C LYS A 153 20.46 -3.08 2.34
N ALA A 154 20.98 -1.94 2.79
CA ALA A 154 20.86 -1.52 4.18
C ALA A 154 19.41 -1.21 4.57
N ALA A 155 18.63 -0.57 3.68
CA ALA A 155 17.21 -0.31 3.88
C ALA A 155 16.41 -1.63 3.98
N TYR A 156 16.68 -2.58 3.09
CA TYR A 156 16.09 -3.92 3.17
C TYR A 156 16.38 -4.60 4.52
N ALA A 157 17.64 -4.62 4.95
CA ALA A 157 18.03 -5.27 6.21
C ALA A 157 17.41 -4.59 7.46
N ARG A 158 17.26 -3.26 7.45
CA ARG A 158 16.55 -2.55 8.53
C ARG A 158 15.05 -2.81 8.48
N GLY A 159 14.46 -2.87 7.28
CA GLY A 159 13.05 -3.21 7.09
C GLY A 159 12.73 -4.63 7.57
N GLU A 160 13.60 -5.60 7.29
CA GLU A 160 13.48 -6.95 7.81
C GLU A 160 13.51 -6.95 9.35
N LYS A 161 14.47 -6.27 9.96
CA LYS A 161 14.53 -6.14 11.42
C LYS A 161 13.25 -5.49 11.99
N ALA A 162 12.75 -4.43 11.35
CA ALA A 162 11.53 -3.76 11.76
C ALA A 162 10.29 -4.66 11.64
N PHE A 163 10.23 -5.51 10.62
CA PHE A 163 9.14 -6.48 10.42
C PHE A 163 9.03 -7.49 11.56
N TYR A 164 10.16 -7.91 12.14
CA TYR A 164 10.21 -8.85 13.26
C TYR A 164 10.29 -8.16 14.64
N TYR A 165 10.48 -6.85 14.68
CA TYR A 165 10.63 -6.12 15.95
C TYR A 165 9.32 -6.11 16.73
N ARG A 166 9.34 -6.65 17.94
CA ARG A 166 8.18 -6.70 18.85
C ARG A 166 8.07 -5.41 19.63
N ALA A 167 6.89 -4.85 19.68
CA ALA A 167 6.64 -3.56 20.32
C ALA A 167 5.20 -3.44 20.84
N GLY A 168 4.96 -2.35 21.57
CA GLY A 168 3.66 -2.02 22.11
C GLY A 168 3.22 -2.91 23.28
N PRO A 169 2.06 -2.61 23.89
CA PRO A 169 1.59 -3.31 25.08
C PRO A 169 1.20 -4.78 24.84
N PHE A 170 1.00 -5.16 23.59
CA PHE A 170 0.68 -6.55 23.21
C PHE A 170 1.93 -7.36 22.82
N ASP A 171 3.10 -6.75 22.84
CA ASP A 171 4.35 -7.37 22.42
C ASP A 171 4.23 -8.07 21.06
N PHE A 172 3.63 -7.40 20.07
CA PHE A 172 3.47 -7.88 18.70
C PHE A 172 4.53 -7.30 17.77
N SER A 173 4.69 -7.94 16.63
CA SER A 173 5.43 -7.46 15.46
C SER A 173 4.56 -7.59 14.21
N CYS A 174 5.00 -7.06 13.07
CA CYS A 174 4.33 -7.35 11.79
C CYS A 174 4.29 -8.87 11.55
N ALA A 175 5.38 -9.57 11.87
CA ALA A 175 5.49 -11.01 11.75
C ALA A 175 4.49 -11.78 12.62
N SER A 176 4.05 -11.25 13.76
CA SER A 176 3.06 -11.90 14.63
C SER A 176 1.74 -12.20 13.90
N CYS A 177 1.39 -11.36 12.91
CA CYS A 177 0.17 -11.48 12.12
C CYS A 177 0.43 -11.87 10.65
N HIS A 178 1.64 -11.60 10.13
CA HIS A 178 1.95 -11.69 8.71
C HIS A 178 3.07 -12.69 8.37
N SER A 179 3.39 -13.66 9.25
CA SER A 179 4.42 -14.66 8.98
C SER A 179 3.88 -16.09 8.87
N GLY A 180 2.58 -16.31 8.93
CA GLY A 180 1.93 -17.62 8.81
C GLY A 180 0.77 -17.58 7.83
N ASP A 181 0.47 -18.74 7.23
CA ASP A 181 -0.70 -18.88 6.37
C ASP A 181 -1.99 -19.02 7.19
N GLY A 182 -3.13 -18.62 6.61
CA GLY A 182 -4.44 -18.75 7.22
C GLY A 182 -4.69 -17.85 8.43
N GLN A 183 -3.83 -16.88 8.68
CA GLN A 183 -4.04 -15.89 9.74
C GLN A 183 -5.20 -14.97 9.38
N ARG A 184 -6.01 -14.64 10.38
CA ARG A 184 -7.20 -13.78 10.21
C ARG A 184 -7.29 -12.76 11.31
N ILE A 185 -7.80 -11.59 10.94
CA ILE A 185 -8.25 -10.58 11.90
C ILE A 185 -9.68 -10.20 11.59
N ARG A 186 -10.60 -10.41 12.54
CA ARG A 186 -12.04 -10.27 12.33
C ARG A 186 -12.49 -11.17 11.15
N LEU A 187 -13.06 -10.61 10.09
CA LEU A 187 -13.52 -11.31 8.89
C LEU A 187 -12.53 -11.18 7.70
N GLN A 188 -11.30 -10.77 7.94
CA GLN A 188 -10.30 -10.55 6.89
C GLN A 188 -9.14 -11.52 7.04
N ASP A 189 -8.80 -12.18 5.94
CA ASP A 189 -7.58 -12.96 5.86
C ASP A 189 -6.36 -12.02 5.79
N LEU A 190 -5.32 -12.38 6.51
CA LEU A 190 -4.06 -11.66 6.52
C LEU A 190 -3.07 -12.37 5.59
N PRO A 191 -2.42 -11.64 4.66
CA PRO A 191 -1.40 -12.25 3.81
C PRO A 191 -0.18 -12.65 4.64
N ASN A 192 0.39 -13.81 4.33
CA ASN A 192 1.72 -14.18 4.79
C ASN A 192 2.76 -13.40 3.96
N LEU A 193 3.31 -12.34 4.55
CA LEU A 193 4.26 -11.44 3.88
C LEU A 193 5.69 -12.00 3.83
N ARG A 194 5.91 -13.25 4.27
CA ARG A 194 7.12 -14.04 4.02
C ARG A 194 6.99 -14.89 2.76
N ASN A 195 5.78 -15.14 2.32
CA ASN A 195 5.49 -15.87 1.10
C ASN A 195 5.52 -14.89 -0.09
N PRO A 196 6.44 -15.07 -1.07
CA PRO A 196 6.55 -14.13 -2.20
C PRO A 196 5.25 -13.93 -2.97
N GLU A 197 4.50 -14.99 -3.25
CA GLU A 197 3.23 -14.90 -4.01
C GLU A 197 2.19 -14.06 -3.26
N GLN A 198 2.04 -14.29 -1.96
CA GLN A 198 1.10 -13.51 -1.15
C GLN A 198 1.56 -12.07 -0.96
N THR A 199 2.88 -11.85 -0.86
CA THR A 199 3.45 -10.49 -0.78
C THR A 199 3.29 -9.74 -2.09
N GLN A 200 3.47 -10.41 -3.25
CA GLN A 200 3.20 -9.82 -4.57
C GLN A 200 1.76 -9.33 -4.66
N LYS A 201 0.78 -10.17 -4.31
CA LYS A 201 -0.64 -9.80 -4.31
C LYS A 201 -0.94 -8.66 -3.31
N ALA A 202 -0.34 -8.69 -2.13
CA ALA A 202 -0.54 -7.65 -1.13
C ALA A 202 0.06 -6.32 -1.58
N PHE A 203 1.31 -6.30 -2.01
CA PHE A 203 2.04 -5.10 -2.41
C PHE A 203 1.45 -4.47 -3.69
N ALA A 204 1.21 -5.29 -4.71
CA ALA A 204 0.71 -4.87 -6.01
C ALA A 204 -0.66 -4.16 -5.96
N THR A 205 -1.43 -4.34 -4.89
CA THR A 205 -2.79 -3.82 -4.74
C THR A 205 -2.88 -2.58 -3.83
N TRP A 206 -1.74 -1.99 -3.48
CA TRP A 206 -1.65 -0.70 -2.77
C TRP A 206 -0.90 0.34 -3.61
N PRO A 207 -1.38 1.62 -3.57
CA PRO A 207 -2.51 2.19 -2.82
C PRO A 207 -3.85 1.54 -3.14
N ALA A 208 -4.85 1.78 -2.30
CA ALA A 208 -6.17 1.19 -2.49
C ALA A 208 -7.29 2.15 -2.10
N TYR A 209 -8.40 2.10 -2.85
CA TYR A 209 -9.63 2.72 -2.40
C TYR A 209 -10.22 1.92 -1.22
N ARG A 210 -10.32 2.56 -0.08
CA ARG A 210 -10.88 1.99 1.15
C ARG A 210 -12.36 2.30 1.23
N VAL A 211 -13.22 1.31 0.94
CA VAL A 211 -14.69 1.47 0.93
C VAL A 211 -15.20 2.02 2.26
N SER A 212 -14.68 1.52 3.39
CA SER A 212 -15.08 1.99 4.72
C SER A 212 -14.69 3.43 5.05
N GLN A 213 -13.91 4.08 4.17
CA GLN A 213 -13.41 5.44 4.36
C GLN A 213 -13.75 6.37 3.19
N GLY A 214 -14.29 5.83 2.10
CA GLY A 214 -14.64 6.61 0.92
C GLY A 214 -13.45 7.29 0.24
N ALA A 215 -12.22 6.75 0.41
CA ALA A 215 -11.00 7.43 -0.04
C ALA A 215 -9.89 6.45 -0.44
N VAL A 216 -9.02 6.89 -1.36
CA VAL A 216 -7.75 6.21 -1.63
C VAL A 216 -6.83 6.38 -0.42
N ARG A 217 -6.17 5.30 -0.04
CA ARG A 217 -5.17 5.27 1.03
C ARG A 217 -3.88 4.63 0.53
N THR A 218 -2.76 5.19 0.99
CA THR A 218 -1.42 4.74 0.55
C THR A 218 -0.91 3.55 1.36
N MET A 219 0.21 2.96 0.93
CA MET A 219 0.87 1.90 1.69
C MET A 219 1.40 2.44 3.03
N GLN A 220 1.96 3.63 3.07
CA GLN A 220 2.40 4.24 4.33
C GLN A 220 1.21 4.46 5.28
N TRP A 221 0.07 4.93 4.76
CA TRP A 221 -1.15 5.03 5.56
C TRP A 221 -1.55 3.66 6.13
N ARG A 222 -1.52 2.60 5.31
CA ARG A 222 -1.88 1.24 5.76
C ARG A 222 -0.98 0.75 6.88
N MET A 223 0.32 0.98 6.80
CA MET A 223 1.25 0.62 7.87
C MET A 223 0.98 1.42 9.15
N ASN A 224 0.82 2.74 9.04
CA ASN A 224 0.46 3.59 10.18
C ASN A 224 -0.85 3.16 10.84
N ASP A 225 -1.86 2.78 10.05
CA ASP A 225 -3.13 2.26 10.58
C ASP A 225 -2.93 0.93 11.36
N CYS A 226 -2.06 0.03 10.88
CA CYS A 226 -1.69 -1.17 11.63
C CYS A 226 -0.99 -0.82 12.96
N PHE A 227 -0.01 0.07 12.92
CA PHE A 227 0.72 0.51 14.11
C PHE A 227 -0.23 1.09 15.15
N ARG A 228 -1.13 1.99 14.74
CA ARG A 228 -2.15 2.58 15.60
C ARG A 228 -3.07 1.53 16.21
N GLN A 229 -3.58 0.59 15.40
CA GLN A 229 -4.50 -0.45 15.86
C GLN A 229 -3.85 -1.41 16.85
N GLN A 230 -2.58 -1.73 16.67
CA GLN A 230 -1.81 -2.61 17.55
C GLN A 230 -1.14 -1.85 18.71
N ARG A 231 -1.36 -0.53 18.81
CA ARG A 231 -0.76 0.34 19.83
C ARG A 231 0.77 0.28 19.83
N PHE A 232 1.36 0.14 18.65
CA PHE A 232 2.80 0.30 18.49
C PHE A 232 3.19 1.77 18.68
N PRO A 233 4.47 2.07 18.97
CA PRO A 233 4.98 3.42 18.83
C PRO A 233 4.66 4.00 17.45
N ASP A 234 4.45 5.32 17.37
CA ASP A 234 4.13 5.98 16.12
C ASP A 234 5.20 5.68 15.05
N LEU A 235 4.77 5.14 13.91
CA LEU A 235 5.67 4.85 12.80
C LEU A 235 6.19 6.14 12.13
N GLY A 236 5.34 7.16 12.08
CA GLY A 236 5.60 8.38 11.34
C GLY A 236 5.54 8.20 9.82
N TYR A 237 4.95 9.17 9.15
CA TYR A 237 4.92 9.20 7.68
C TYR A 237 6.25 9.70 7.13
N THR A 238 6.66 9.15 6.00
CA THR A 238 7.97 9.41 5.37
C THR A 238 9.16 9.21 6.33
N SER A 239 8.96 8.44 7.40
CA SER A 239 10.03 8.05 8.31
C SER A 239 10.96 7.01 7.67
N GLN A 240 12.20 6.94 8.14
CA GLN A 240 13.13 5.92 7.66
C GLN A 240 12.57 4.51 7.85
N THR A 241 11.89 4.24 8.97
CA THR A 241 11.30 2.93 9.26
C THR A 241 10.17 2.59 8.29
N SER A 242 9.32 3.55 7.89
CA SER A 242 8.29 3.29 6.88
C SER A 242 8.89 2.98 5.51
N ILE A 243 9.92 3.72 5.09
CA ILE A 243 10.63 3.48 3.84
C ILE A 243 11.33 2.11 3.85
N ASP A 244 11.99 1.76 4.95
CA ASP A 244 12.70 0.50 5.12
C ASP A 244 11.72 -0.70 5.07
N LEU A 245 10.55 -0.61 5.73
CA LEU A 245 9.50 -1.63 5.67
C LEU A 245 8.95 -1.80 4.24
N ILE A 246 8.70 -0.70 3.51
CA ILE A 246 8.26 -0.77 2.12
C ILE A 246 9.37 -1.37 1.24
N THR A 247 10.63 -1.05 1.49
CA THR A 247 11.77 -1.66 0.77
C THR A 247 11.80 -3.18 0.99
N PHE A 248 11.68 -3.63 2.24
CA PHE A 248 11.64 -5.06 2.57
C PHE A 248 10.50 -5.77 1.84
N LEU A 249 9.28 -5.26 1.93
CA LEU A 249 8.11 -5.85 1.29
C LEU A 249 8.20 -5.81 -0.25
N GLY A 250 8.66 -4.69 -0.82
CA GLY A 250 8.80 -4.52 -2.26
C GLY A 250 9.84 -5.46 -2.88
N VAL A 251 10.93 -5.74 -2.17
CA VAL A 251 11.93 -6.72 -2.61
C VAL A 251 11.37 -8.14 -2.59
N ILE A 252 10.61 -8.54 -1.56
CA ILE A 252 9.93 -9.84 -1.52
C ILE A 252 8.86 -9.92 -2.63
N ALA A 253 8.19 -8.81 -2.93
CA ALA A 253 7.16 -8.72 -3.97
C ALA A 253 7.71 -8.71 -5.40
N LYS A 254 9.03 -8.74 -5.60
CA LYS A 254 9.66 -8.69 -6.91
C LYS A 254 9.05 -9.68 -7.89
N GLY A 255 8.78 -9.22 -9.12
CA GLY A 255 8.15 -10.00 -10.18
C GLY A 255 6.62 -10.00 -10.16
N GLY A 256 5.99 -9.54 -9.07
CA GLY A 256 4.54 -9.29 -9.05
C GLY A 256 4.15 -8.26 -10.10
N THR A 257 2.87 -8.25 -10.49
CA THR A 257 2.33 -7.29 -11.45
C THR A 257 1.47 -6.26 -10.73
N MET A 258 1.75 -4.97 -10.92
CA MET A 258 0.98 -3.88 -10.32
C MET A 258 -0.49 -3.93 -10.77
N ASP A 259 -1.39 -3.87 -9.79
CA ASP A 259 -2.85 -3.92 -9.95
C ASP A 259 -3.55 -2.90 -9.02
N ALA A 260 -2.85 -1.83 -8.73
CA ALA A 260 -3.36 -0.72 -7.93
C ALA A 260 -3.75 0.47 -8.85
N PRO A 261 -4.64 1.35 -8.38
CA PRO A 261 -5.37 1.29 -7.12
C PRO A 261 -6.40 0.17 -7.08
N ALA A 262 -6.34 -0.67 -6.06
CA ALA A 262 -7.34 -1.73 -5.87
C ALA A 262 -8.48 -1.26 -4.94
N ILE A 263 -9.57 -2.04 -4.88
CA ILE A 263 -10.66 -1.80 -3.94
C ILE A 263 -10.48 -2.71 -2.72
N LYS A 264 -10.48 -2.11 -1.53
CA LYS A 264 -10.34 -2.83 -0.26
C LYS A 264 -11.37 -2.33 0.76
N ARG A 265 -11.79 -3.24 1.64
CA ARG A 265 -12.72 -2.93 2.74
C ARG A 265 -12.08 -1.98 3.78
#